data_578457ac91c5b2143698a05461f4b500
#
_entry.id   578457ac91c5b2143698a05461f4b500
#
_cell.length_a   1.000
_cell.length_b   1.000
_cell.length_c   1.000
_cell.angle_alpha   90.00
_cell.angle_beta   90.00
_cell.angle_gamma   90.00
#
_symmetry.space_group_name_H-M   'P 1'
#
loop_
_entity.id
_entity.type
_entity.pdbx_description
1 polymer ?
#
loop_
_entity_poly.entity_id
_entity_poly.type
_entity_poly.pdbx_seq_one_letter_code
_entity_poly.pdbx_strand_id
1 'polypeptide(L)'
;MTKLDGKTPDLAAENIEQLRQIFPDVFEEGKIGFDKLKQVLGEYVDDEKERYNFTWNGKGKALRLAQTPTTGTLRPCEAESKNWDDTQNLYIEGDNLEVLKLLQESYLGAIKVIYIDPPYNTGSDTFMYPDNYRMDKDEYSIESGSVDEEGNHLFKENNASNPRFHSTWCSMMYSRLLLARNLLSDDGVIFISIDEREYANIRDICDEVFGEKNYFGDLVWEATTQPINAGSARFGLQKKTEPILVYGKCKNKVAGFTLEEIEGNLSYPHRGKFGPCRFEIIEKSDSGDYSRPSMKFQILGQYPRDGKRWQIGEDTARQLEKEGKVEIVDGIVKKAVYPEDELDKRQYKPFWSLLLADAVGTAQTGKDEFNSIMETPMGFDTVKPTALMKKLLSYMGDNYTVLDFFSGTATTADACLQLNASTQGKRKFIMVQIDEKCKVGTDAYSAGYSNICEIGKERIRRAAKKAATENSGASFDTGFRVLKLDSSNMKDVYYAPAEYEQGMLSGLESNIKEDRTD
;
A
#
# COMPACT_ATOMS: atom_id res chain seq x y z
N MET A 1 6.25 13.66 35.87
CA MET A 1 6.69 12.65 34.87
C MET A 1 5.59 11.60 34.84
N THR A 2 4.84 11.51 33.76
CA THR A 2 3.88 10.43 33.53
C THR A 2 4.68 9.13 33.41
N LYS A 3 4.36 8.11 34.19
CA LYS A 3 4.97 6.79 34.07
C LYS A 3 4.64 6.24 32.69
N LEU A 4 5.64 5.80 31.96
CA LEU A 4 5.46 4.98 30.76
C LEU A 4 4.89 3.64 31.24
N ASP A 5 3.69 3.29 30.77
CA ASP A 5 3.00 2.05 31.13
C ASP A 5 3.40 0.85 30.27
N GLY A 6 4.39 1.04 29.38
CA GLY A 6 4.92 0.01 28.48
C GLY A 6 3.93 -0.42 27.38
N LYS A 7 2.90 0.39 27.12
CA LYS A 7 1.91 0.14 26.07
C LYS A 7 2.10 1.12 24.91
N THR A 8 1.70 0.70 23.73
CA THR A 8 1.57 1.61 22.58
C THR A 8 0.53 2.70 22.86
N PRO A 9 0.59 3.87 22.19
CA PRO A 9 -0.38 4.95 22.36
C PRO A 9 -1.82 4.45 22.18
N ASP A 10 -2.71 4.84 23.08
CA ASP A 10 -4.15 4.63 22.95
C ASP A 10 -4.73 5.74 22.07
N LEU A 11 -4.73 5.51 20.75
CA LEU A 11 -5.22 6.47 19.77
C LEU A 11 -6.70 6.81 19.96
N ALA A 12 -7.50 5.89 20.53
CA ALA A 12 -8.90 6.17 20.84
C ALA A 12 -9.02 7.17 21.98
N ALA A 13 -8.23 6.99 23.03
CA ALA A 13 -8.18 7.93 24.15
C ALA A 13 -7.67 9.31 23.72
N GLU A 14 -6.64 9.37 22.87
CA GLU A 14 -6.13 10.62 22.30
C GLU A 14 -7.18 11.34 21.44
N ASN A 15 -7.88 10.62 20.58
CA ASN A 15 -8.97 11.18 19.77
C ASN A 15 -10.14 11.69 20.62
N ILE A 16 -10.49 10.98 21.71
CA ILE A 16 -11.52 11.42 22.66
C ILE A 16 -11.08 12.71 23.36
N GLU A 17 -9.81 12.81 23.74
CA GLU A 17 -9.29 14.03 24.37
C GLU A 17 -9.27 15.22 23.40
N GLN A 18 -8.92 15.00 22.12
CA GLN A 18 -9.05 16.03 21.08
C GLN A 18 -10.52 16.45 20.90
N LEU A 19 -11.45 15.49 20.86
CA LEU A 19 -12.88 15.79 20.79
C LEU A 19 -13.36 16.60 22.00
N ARG A 20 -12.83 16.31 23.19
CA ARG A 20 -13.10 17.06 24.42
C ARG A 20 -12.61 18.50 24.35
N GLN A 21 -11.47 18.74 23.74
CA GLN A 21 -10.95 20.10 23.54
C GLN A 21 -11.80 20.90 22.56
N ILE A 22 -12.34 20.26 21.51
CA ILE A 22 -13.17 20.92 20.50
C ILE A 22 -14.60 21.15 21.01
N PHE A 23 -15.17 20.16 21.71
CA PHE A 23 -16.54 20.17 22.20
C PHE A 23 -16.63 19.81 23.70
N PRO A 24 -16.10 20.66 24.61
CA PRO A 24 -16.04 20.33 26.04
C PRO A 24 -17.43 20.10 26.64
N ASP A 25 -18.45 20.82 26.17
CA ASP A 25 -19.81 20.77 26.71
C ASP A 25 -20.57 19.48 26.36
N VAL A 26 -20.07 18.65 25.45
CA VAL A 26 -20.71 17.38 25.11
C VAL A 26 -20.29 16.23 26.03
N PHE A 27 -19.38 16.49 26.97
CA PHE A 27 -18.92 15.49 27.93
C PHE A 27 -19.61 15.64 29.26
N GLU A 28 -20.24 14.58 29.77
CA GLU A 28 -20.86 14.47 31.06
C GLU A 28 -20.26 13.27 31.80
N GLU A 29 -19.73 13.50 33.03
CA GLU A 29 -19.06 12.46 33.82
C GLU A 29 -17.98 11.66 33.05
N GLY A 30 -17.27 12.34 32.17
CA GLY A 30 -16.21 11.72 31.35
C GLY A 30 -16.69 10.94 30.12
N LYS A 31 -18.01 10.91 29.86
CA LYS A 31 -18.62 10.23 28.70
C LYS A 31 -19.19 11.23 27.70
N ILE A 32 -19.21 10.84 26.42
CA ILE A 32 -19.77 11.68 25.36
C ILE A 32 -21.29 11.54 25.35
N GLY A 33 -21.98 12.67 25.52
CA GLY A 33 -23.43 12.78 25.31
C GLY A 33 -23.74 12.93 23.82
N PHE A 34 -24.10 11.84 23.15
CA PHE A 34 -24.35 11.85 21.71
C PHE A 34 -25.50 12.78 21.30
N ASP A 35 -26.56 12.88 22.08
CA ASP A 35 -27.68 13.78 21.79
C ASP A 35 -27.24 15.26 21.87
N LYS A 36 -26.35 15.58 22.80
CA LYS A 36 -25.79 16.92 22.94
C LYS A 36 -24.80 17.24 21.80
N LEU A 37 -23.98 16.26 21.42
CA LEU A 37 -23.08 16.38 20.26
C LEU A 37 -23.89 16.62 18.97
N LYS A 38 -24.99 15.91 18.77
CA LYS A 38 -25.91 16.12 17.65
C LYS A 38 -26.47 17.54 17.63
N GLN A 39 -26.90 18.08 18.79
CA GLN A 39 -27.40 19.45 18.88
C GLN A 39 -26.36 20.50 18.50
N VAL A 40 -25.10 20.29 18.89
CA VAL A 40 -23.99 21.20 18.56
C VAL A 40 -23.63 21.15 17.07
N LEU A 41 -23.66 19.96 16.47
CA LEU A 41 -23.37 19.75 15.06
C LEU A 41 -24.52 20.16 14.13
N GLY A 42 -25.75 20.22 14.62
CA GLY A 42 -26.93 20.71 13.89
C GLY A 42 -27.20 19.92 12.60
N GLU A 43 -27.38 20.64 11.51
CA GLU A 43 -27.67 20.08 10.17
C GLU A 43 -26.53 19.24 9.55
N TYR A 44 -25.36 19.22 10.14
CA TYR A 44 -24.26 18.30 9.75
C TYR A 44 -24.46 16.88 10.28
N VAL A 45 -25.48 16.64 11.08
CA VAL A 45 -25.84 15.30 11.58
C VAL A 45 -26.95 14.73 10.72
N ASP A 46 -26.65 13.61 10.09
CA ASP A 46 -27.62 12.82 9.37
C ASP A 46 -28.37 11.88 10.35
N ASP A 47 -29.65 12.13 10.56
CA ASP A 47 -30.54 11.35 11.44
C ASP A 47 -31.44 10.36 10.65
N GLU A 48 -31.26 10.22 9.33
CA GLU A 48 -32.04 9.31 8.53
C GLU A 48 -31.76 7.85 8.92
N LYS A 49 -32.82 7.05 9.01
CA LYS A 49 -32.75 5.65 9.46
C LYS A 49 -32.29 4.70 8.37
N GLU A 50 -32.49 5.05 7.10
CA GLU A 50 -32.10 4.25 5.94
C GLU A 50 -30.77 4.78 5.37
N ARG A 51 -29.68 4.10 5.69
CA ARG A 51 -28.33 4.44 5.22
C ARG A 51 -27.67 3.23 4.60
N TYR A 52 -26.89 3.45 3.55
CA TYR A 52 -25.91 2.46 3.14
C TYR A 52 -24.90 2.28 4.27
N ASN A 53 -24.75 1.05 4.75
CA ASN A 53 -23.80 0.69 5.79
C ASN A 53 -23.24 -0.69 5.50
N PHE A 54 -21.98 -0.75 5.11
CA PHE A 54 -21.28 -2.01 4.95
C PHE A 54 -20.99 -2.61 6.33
N THR A 55 -21.55 -3.79 6.62
CA THR A 55 -21.40 -4.44 7.93
C THR A 55 -21.30 -5.96 7.78
N TRP A 56 -20.61 -6.58 8.73
CA TRP A 56 -20.48 -8.03 8.83
C TRP A 56 -20.40 -8.49 10.29
N ASN A 57 -20.51 -9.79 10.52
CA ASN A 57 -20.38 -10.35 11.87
C ASN A 57 -18.94 -10.24 12.37
N GLY A 58 -18.70 -9.44 13.40
CA GLY A 58 -17.38 -9.22 14.00
C GLY A 58 -16.75 -7.85 13.73
N LYS A 59 -17.37 -6.99 12.89
CA LYS A 59 -16.83 -5.66 12.56
C LYS A 59 -16.50 -4.82 13.80
N GLY A 60 -17.44 -4.70 14.76
CA GLY A 60 -17.20 -3.93 15.99
C GLY A 60 -16.08 -4.50 16.88
N LYS A 61 -15.86 -5.83 16.81
CA LYS A 61 -14.74 -6.49 17.48
C LYS A 61 -13.42 -6.17 16.79
N ALA A 62 -13.36 -6.23 15.46
CA ALA A 62 -12.19 -5.86 14.66
C ALA A 62 -11.76 -4.40 14.89
N LEU A 63 -12.75 -3.48 15.01
CA LEU A 63 -12.49 -2.10 15.38
C LEU A 63 -11.82 -1.97 16.77
N ARG A 64 -12.41 -2.62 17.79
CA ARG A 64 -11.83 -2.61 19.14
C ARG A 64 -10.44 -3.22 19.18
N LEU A 65 -10.21 -4.29 18.43
CA LEU A 65 -8.92 -4.94 18.35
C LEU A 65 -7.82 -4.01 17.79
N ALA A 66 -8.14 -3.24 16.75
CA ALA A 66 -7.22 -2.24 16.22
C ALA A 66 -6.90 -1.12 17.23
N GLN A 67 -7.86 -0.78 18.10
CA GLN A 67 -7.73 0.27 19.10
C GLN A 67 -7.07 -0.20 20.40
N THR A 68 -7.05 -1.51 20.67
CA THR A 68 -6.46 -2.07 21.90
C THR A 68 -4.94 -1.94 21.82
N PRO A 69 -4.30 -1.21 22.76
CA PRO A 69 -2.85 -1.11 22.84
C PRO A 69 -2.19 -2.47 23.04
N THR A 70 -0.99 -2.63 22.51
CA THR A 70 -0.15 -3.82 22.76
C THR A 70 0.93 -3.52 23.79
N THR A 71 1.36 -4.56 24.50
CA THR A 71 2.54 -4.56 25.37
C THR A 71 3.72 -5.27 24.73
N GLY A 72 3.56 -5.76 23.49
CA GLY A 72 4.63 -6.39 22.73
C GLY A 72 5.83 -5.47 22.52
N THR A 73 6.95 -6.04 22.15
CA THR A 73 8.18 -5.32 21.80
C THR A 73 8.79 -5.88 20.53
N LEU A 74 9.58 -5.07 19.84
CA LEU A 74 10.36 -5.50 18.68
C LEU A 74 11.80 -5.74 19.12
N ARG A 75 12.17 -7.01 19.31
CA ARG A 75 13.50 -7.40 19.73
C ARG A 75 14.49 -7.38 18.57
N PRO A 76 15.62 -6.66 18.68
CA PRO A 76 16.70 -6.69 17.70
C PRO A 76 17.28 -8.08 17.50
N CYS A 77 17.56 -8.45 16.24
CA CYS A 77 18.25 -9.69 15.87
C CYS A 77 19.42 -9.36 14.92
N GLU A 78 20.53 -8.88 15.50
CA GLU A 78 21.70 -8.45 14.74
C GLU A 78 22.33 -9.59 13.95
N ALA A 79 22.33 -10.81 14.48
CA ALA A 79 22.90 -11.99 13.84
C ALA A 79 22.26 -12.33 12.49
N GLU A 80 20.99 -11.99 12.29
CA GLU A 80 20.25 -12.20 11.04
C GLU A 80 20.22 -10.94 10.16
N SER A 81 20.69 -9.82 10.69
CA SER A 81 20.71 -8.52 10.00
C SER A 81 21.90 -8.40 9.04
N LYS A 82 21.87 -7.36 8.20
CA LYS A 82 22.97 -6.98 7.34
C LYS A 82 23.21 -5.48 7.44
N ASN A 83 24.45 -5.07 7.71
CA ASN A 83 24.86 -3.67 7.89
C ASN A 83 24.00 -2.96 8.96
N TRP A 84 23.90 -3.57 10.14
CA TRP A 84 23.01 -3.12 11.24
C TRP A 84 23.13 -1.64 11.57
N ASP A 85 24.35 -1.12 11.69
CA ASP A 85 24.60 0.25 12.14
C ASP A 85 24.19 1.29 11.08
N ASP A 86 24.38 0.98 9.80
CA ASP A 86 24.25 1.96 8.70
C ASP A 86 22.90 1.91 8.00
N THR A 87 22.19 0.76 8.06
CA THR A 87 20.94 0.58 7.31
C THR A 87 19.73 1.22 7.98
N GLN A 88 18.78 1.68 7.15
CA GLN A 88 17.47 2.16 7.58
C GLN A 88 16.32 1.26 7.13
N ASN A 89 16.62 0.15 6.45
CA ASN A 89 15.64 -0.83 6.04
C ASN A 89 15.32 -1.79 7.18
N LEU A 90 14.06 -2.21 7.29
CA LEU A 90 13.60 -3.12 8.33
C LEU A 90 12.98 -4.39 7.74
N TYR A 91 13.24 -5.52 8.38
CA TYR A 91 12.51 -6.76 8.23
C TYR A 91 12.01 -7.21 9.61
N ILE A 92 10.69 -7.30 9.78
CA ILE A 92 10.05 -7.55 11.07
C ILE A 92 9.32 -8.89 11.00
N GLU A 93 9.70 -9.82 11.88
CA GLU A 93 9.05 -11.11 12.03
C GLU A 93 7.98 -11.04 13.12
N GLY A 94 6.74 -11.36 12.77
CA GLY A 94 5.64 -11.42 13.72
C GLY A 94 4.28 -11.14 13.09
N ASP A 95 3.22 -11.22 13.91
CA ASP A 95 1.87 -10.86 13.50
C ASP A 95 1.81 -9.39 13.09
N ASN A 96 1.32 -9.14 11.90
CA ASN A 96 1.32 -7.80 11.33
C ASN A 96 0.37 -6.83 12.04
N LEU A 97 -0.69 -7.29 12.73
CA LEU A 97 -1.55 -6.42 13.50
C LEU A 97 -0.81 -5.81 14.70
N GLU A 98 -0.10 -6.66 15.45
CA GLU A 98 0.69 -6.23 16.61
C GLU A 98 1.88 -5.36 16.17
N VAL A 99 2.56 -5.75 15.08
CA VAL A 99 3.64 -4.94 14.51
C VAL A 99 3.13 -3.57 14.04
N LEU A 100 1.97 -3.49 13.38
CA LEU A 100 1.38 -2.22 12.97
C LEU A 100 1.04 -1.31 14.15
N LYS A 101 0.63 -1.86 15.31
CA LYS A 101 0.43 -1.09 16.55
C LYS A 101 1.75 -0.52 17.07
N LEU A 102 2.82 -1.33 17.10
CA LEU A 102 4.15 -0.89 17.53
C LEU A 102 4.74 0.17 16.61
N LEU A 103 4.54 0.04 15.30
CA LEU A 103 5.00 1.03 14.32
C LEU A 103 4.33 2.40 14.48
N GLN A 104 3.14 2.50 15.13
CA GLN A 104 2.50 3.81 15.39
C GLN A 104 3.43 4.75 16.18
N GLU A 105 4.24 4.24 17.08
CA GLU A 105 5.13 5.06 17.92
C GLU A 105 6.19 5.84 17.11
N SER A 106 6.70 5.22 16.04
CA SER A 106 7.83 5.79 15.29
C SER A 106 7.47 6.24 13.87
N TYR A 107 6.38 5.73 13.31
CA TYR A 107 6.02 5.92 11.90
C TYR A 107 4.63 6.52 11.69
N LEU A 108 3.99 7.07 12.72
CA LEU A 108 2.68 7.73 12.58
C LEU A 108 2.77 8.85 11.54
N GLY A 109 1.98 8.75 10.46
CA GLY A 109 1.97 9.72 9.38
C GLY A 109 3.27 9.84 8.57
N ALA A 110 4.17 8.86 8.63
CA ALA A 110 5.50 8.92 8.02
C ALA A 110 5.69 8.04 6.77
N ILE A 111 4.78 7.07 6.54
CA ILE A 111 4.88 6.12 5.43
C ILE A 111 4.28 6.75 4.17
N LYS A 112 5.07 6.85 3.10
CA LYS A 112 4.63 7.41 1.83
C LYS A 112 3.90 6.41 0.94
N VAL A 113 4.34 5.17 0.94
CA VAL A 113 3.78 4.10 0.12
C VAL A 113 3.51 2.89 1.00
N ILE A 114 2.31 2.35 0.90
CA ILE A 114 2.00 1.01 1.39
C ILE A 114 1.67 0.16 0.18
N TYR A 115 2.28 -1.02 0.09
CA TYR A 115 1.85 -2.06 -0.82
C TYR A 115 1.50 -3.30 -0.01
N ILE A 116 0.41 -3.97 -0.34
CA ILE A 116 0.06 -5.25 0.26
C ILE A 116 -0.51 -6.23 -0.77
N ASP A 117 -0.18 -7.49 -0.55
CA ASP A 117 -0.71 -8.65 -1.27
C ASP A 117 -1.29 -9.62 -0.23
N PRO A 118 -2.49 -9.32 0.34
CA PRO A 118 -3.08 -10.14 1.39
C PRO A 118 -3.53 -11.49 0.84
N PRO A 119 -3.80 -12.49 1.69
CA PRO A 119 -4.39 -13.75 1.26
C PRO A 119 -5.75 -13.49 0.58
N TYR A 120 -5.96 -14.13 -0.58
CA TYR A 120 -7.14 -13.89 -1.43
C TYR A 120 -8.39 -14.65 -0.99
N ASN A 121 -8.32 -15.37 0.11
CA ASN A 121 -9.42 -16.15 0.67
C ASN A 121 -9.94 -17.21 -0.32
N THR A 122 -9.03 -17.97 -0.94
CA THR A 122 -9.36 -18.98 -1.96
C THR A 122 -10.03 -20.23 -1.40
N GLY A 123 -10.04 -20.37 -0.07
CA GLY A 123 -10.55 -21.55 0.64
C GLY A 123 -9.54 -22.67 0.80
N SER A 124 -8.40 -22.56 0.12
CA SER A 124 -7.19 -23.39 0.29
C SER A 124 -6.03 -22.62 0.88
N ASP A 125 -6.17 -21.30 0.99
CA ASP A 125 -5.16 -20.44 1.61
C ASP A 125 -5.17 -20.65 3.12
N THR A 126 -4.04 -21.06 3.65
CA THR A 126 -3.80 -21.08 5.09
C THR A 126 -3.39 -19.68 5.51
N PHE A 127 -4.35 -18.74 5.64
CA PHE A 127 -4.03 -17.56 6.41
C PHE A 127 -4.35 -17.85 7.88
N MET A 128 -3.33 -17.65 8.67
CA MET A 128 -3.30 -18.01 10.06
C MET A 128 -3.62 -16.78 10.88
N TYR A 129 -4.84 -16.68 11.41
CA TYR A 129 -5.18 -15.64 12.37
C TYR A 129 -5.89 -16.25 13.55
N PRO A 130 -5.50 -15.95 14.80
CA PRO A 130 -6.11 -16.53 15.97
C PRO A 130 -7.60 -16.15 16.06
N ASP A 131 -8.47 -17.16 15.96
CA ASP A 131 -9.93 -17.02 16.04
C ASP A 131 -10.44 -16.70 17.46
N ASN A 132 -9.58 -16.75 18.47
CA ASN A 132 -9.96 -16.60 19.86
C ASN A 132 -9.67 -15.21 20.39
N TYR A 133 -10.61 -14.33 20.22
CA TYR A 133 -10.66 -13.02 20.85
C TYR A 133 -11.24 -13.07 22.29
N ARG A 134 -11.00 -14.10 23.06
CA ARG A 134 -11.18 -14.08 24.49
C ARG A 134 -9.81 -13.80 25.12
N MET A 135 -9.56 -12.56 25.43
CA MET A 135 -8.38 -12.14 26.15
C MET A 135 -8.57 -12.46 27.64
N ASP A 136 -8.03 -13.60 28.08
CA ASP A 136 -7.50 -13.73 29.42
C ASP A 136 -5.99 -13.49 29.36
N LYS A 137 -5.44 -12.76 30.33
CA LYS A 137 -4.06 -12.24 30.29
C LYS A 137 -2.99 -13.34 30.23
N ASP A 138 -3.32 -14.54 30.70
CA ASP A 138 -2.41 -15.68 30.71
C ASP A 138 -2.37 -16.43 29.37
N GLU A 139 -3.44 -16.36 28.57
CA GLU A 139 -3.50 -16.93 27.22
C GLU A 139 -2.74 -16.10 26.19
N TYR A 140 -2.64 -14.79 26.38
CA TYR A 140 -1.96 -13.88 25.43
C TYR A 140 -0.45 -14.14 25.33
N SER A 141 0.20 -14.57 26.42
CA SER A 141 1.63 -14.87 26.41
C SER A 141 1.97 -16.17 25.66
N ILE A 142 1.03 -17.11 25.60
CA ILE A 142 1.12 -18.36 24.83
C ILE A 142 0.75 -18.11 23.37
N GLU A 143 -0.26 -17.26 23.11
CA GLU A 143 -0.76 -16.93 21.77
C GLU A 143 0.17 -16.04 20.94
N SER A 144 0.97 -15.17 21.57
CA SER A 144 1.98 -14.40 20.85
C SER A 144 3.15 -15.26 20.33
N GLY A 145 3.26 -16.49 20.83
CA GLY A 145 4.29 -17.46 20.45
C GLY A 145 3.95 -18.34 19.24
N SER A 146 2.78 -18.21 18.63
CA SER A 146 2.34 -18.98 17.45
C SER A 146 2.14 -20.49 17.66
N VAL A 147 2.42 -21.03 18.85
CA VAL A 147 2.38 -22.48 19.15
C VAL A 147 1.91 -22.69 20.58
N ASP A 148 1.06 -23.68 20.83
CA ASP A 148 0.74 -24.10 22.19
C ASP A 148 1.94 -24.84 22.86
N GLU A 149 1.82 -25.14 24.15
CA GLU A 149 2.85 -25.89 24.89
C GLU A 149 3.12 -27.30 24.32
N GLU A 150 2.25 -27.80 23.45
CA GLU A 150 2.35 -29.09 22.78
C GLU A 150 2.92 -28.97 21.35
N GLY A 151 3.22 -27.74 20.87
CA GLY A 151 3.78 -27.48 19.55
C GLY A 151 2.75 -27.44 18.41
N ASN A 152 1.47 -27.35 18.71
CA ASN A 152 0.42 -27.21 17.70
C ASN A 152 0.22 -25.76 17.32
N HIS A 153 0.03 -25.47 16.03
CA HIS A 153 -0.30 -24.14 15.57
C HIS A 153 -1.71 -23.73 16.03
N LEU A 154 -1.81 -22.60 16.69
CA LEU A 154 -3.06 -21.99 17.16
C LEU A 154 -3.91 -21.38 16.04
N PHE A 155 -3.46 -21.48 14.82
CA PHE A 155 -4.05 -20.87 13.64
C PHE A 155 -5.00 -21.83 12.92
N LYS A 156 -6.19 -21.37 12.59
CA LYS A 156 -7.17 -22.14 11.82
C LYS A 156 -7.24 -21.69 10.38
N GLU A 157 -7.32 -22.66 9.48
CA GLU A 157 -7.66 -22.40 8.09
C GLU A 157 -9.07 -21.78 7.98
N ASN A 158 -9.18 -20.69 7.22
CA ASN A 158 -10.48 -20.15 6.84
C ASN A 158 -10.93 -20.85 5.55
N ASN A 159 -11.62 -21.96 5.67
CA ASN A 159 -12.08 -22.70 4.50
C ASN A 159 -13.51 -22.31 4.10
N ALA A 160 -13.88 -22.56 2.83
CA ALA A 160 -15.18 -22.19 2.27
C ALA A 160 -16.39 -22.80 2.98
N SER A 161 -16.21 -23.82 3.81
CA SER A 161 -17.27 -24.40 4.66
C SER A 161 -17.51 -23.61 5.95
N ASN A 162 -16.66 -22.63 6.29
CA ASN A 162 -16.85 -21.76 7.43
C ASN A 162 -18.04 -20.81 7.18
N PRO A 163 -19.11 -20.81 7.99
CA PRO A 163 -20.23 -19.88 7.82
C PRO A 163 -19.86 -18.41 7.92
N ARG A 164 -18.67 -18.10 8.44
CA ARG A 164 -18.12 -16.75 8.59
C ARG A 164 -16.95 -16.48 7.64
N PHE A 165 -16.84 -17.21 6.54
CA PHE A 165 -15.71 -17.17 5.62
C PHE A 165 -15.28 -15.76 5.24
N HIS A 166 -16.17 -14.96 4.63
CA HIS A 166 -15.91 -13.57 4.28
C HIS A 166 -15.79 -12.66 5.51
N SER A 167 -16.61 -12.87 6.55
CA SER A 167 -16.61 -12.05 7.76
C SER A 167 -15.29 -12.13 8.53
N THR A 168 -14.68 -13.31 8.58
CA THR A 168 -13.38 -13.52 9.22
C THR A 168 -12.30 -12.76 8.45
N TRP A 169 -12.29 -12.89 7.13
CA TRP A 169 -11.36 -12.17 6.26
C TRP A 169 -11.54 -10.65 6.35
N CYS A 170 -12.79 -10.16 6.29
CA CYS A 170 -13.08 -8.73 6.46
C CYS A 170 -12.59 -8.19 7.80
N SER A 171 -12.79 -8.94 8.89
CA SER A 171 -12.33 -8.54 10.23
C SER A 171 -10.81 -8.44 10.30
N MET A 172 -10.10 -9.39 9.70
CA MET A 172 -8.65 -9.41 9.60
C MET A 172 -8.13 -8.20 8.82
N MET A 173 -8.70 -7.91 7.66
CA MET A 173 -8.28 -6.78 6.83
C MET A 173 -8.62 -5.43 7.44
N TYR A 174 -9.84 -5.27 7.98
CA TYR A 174 -10.33 -4.02 8.54
C TYR A 174 -9.45 -3.49 9.67
N SER A 175 -9.10 -4.34 10.63
CA SER A 175 -8.25 -3.96 11.77
C SER A 175 -6.86 -3.46 11.31
N ARG A 176 -6.27 -4.11 10.31
CA ARG A 176 -4.95 -3.76 9.76
C ARG A 176 -4.99 -2.50 8.91
N LEU A 177 -6.02 -2.32 8.10
CA LEU A 177 -6.17 -1.13 7.26
C LEU A 177 -6.42 0.14 8.07
N LEU A 178 -7.14 0.06 9.21
CA LEU A 178 -7.28 1.17 10.15
C LEU A 178 -5.93 1.66 10.65
N LEU A 179 -5.05 0.75 11.09
CA LEU A 179 -3.70 1.08 11.53
C LEU A 179 -2.81 1.56 10.39
N ALA A 180 -2.88 0.91 9.24
CA ALA A 180 -2.14 1.28 8.04
C ALA A 180 -2.46 2.72 7.59
N ARG A 181 -3.73 3.12 7.64
CA ARG A 181 -4.13 4.51 7.34
C ARG A 181 -3.46 5.53 8.25
N ASN A 182 -3.31 5.21 9.53
CA ASN A 182 -2.65 6.11 10.49
C ASN A 182 -1.16 6.25 10.18
N LEU A 183 -0.49 5.18 9.75
CA LEU A 183 0.92 5.18 9.37
C LEU A 183 1.18 5.97 8.07
N LEU A 184 0.21 6.02 7.14
CA LEU A 184 0.36 6.79 5.91
C LEU A 184 0.54 8.28 6.19
N SER A 185 1.48 8.91 5.48
CA SER A 185 1.57 10.37 5.38
C SER A 185 0.32 10.92 4.68
N ASP A 186 0.02 12.19 4.90
CA ASP A 186 -1.18 12.81 4.31
C ASP A 186 -1.20 12.75 2.77
N ASP A 187 -0.03 12.77 2.16
CA ASP A 187 0.19 12.63 0.73
C ASP A 187 0.60 11.19 0.32
N GLY A 188 0.37 10.23 1.22
CA GLY A 188 0.70 8.82 1.02
C GLY A 188 -0.37 8.06 0.25
N VAL A 189 0.04 6.95 -0.37
CA VAL A 189 -0.78 6.09 -1.21
C VAL A 189 -0.63 4.64 -0.80
N ILE A 190 -1.73 3.89 -0.82
CA ILE A 190 -1.76 2.44 -0.64
C ILE A 190 -2.17 1.74 -1.94
N PHE A 191 -1.45 0.69 -2.30
CA PHE A 191 -1.74 -0.24 -3.38
C PHE A 191 -2.11 -1.60 -2.76
N ILE A 192 -3.24 -2.16 -3.14
CA ILE A 192 -3.75 -3.42 -2.59
C ILE A 192 -4.02 -4.39 -3.74
N SER A 193 -3.21 -5.43 -3.88
CA SER A 193 -3.47 -6.53 -4.80
C SER A 193 -4.57 -7.42 -4.23
N ILE A 194 -5.49 -7.85 -5.07
CA ILE A 194 -6.60 -8.74 -4.66
C ILE A 194 -7.12 -9.49 -5.88
N ASP A 195 -7.91 -10.53 -5.65
CA ASP A 195 -8.67 -11.19 -6.71
C ASP A 195 -10.18 -10.89 -6.63
N GLU A 196 -10.94 -11.46 -7.57
CA GLU A 196 -12.39 -11.23 -7.67
C GLU A 196 -13.20 -11.69 -6.46
N ARG A 197 -12.68 -12.59 -5.61
CA ARG A 197 -13.42 -13.20 -4.49
C ARG A 197 -13.72 -12.21 -3.39
N GLU A 198 -12.70 -11.41 -3.04
CA GLU A 198 -12.80 -10.43 -1.96
C GLU A 198 -12.71 -8.97 -2.46
N TYR A 199 -12.69 -8.77 -3.80
CA TYR A 199 -12.60 -7.43 -4.38
C TYR A 199 -13.70 -6.47 -3.89
N ALA A 200 -14.96 -6.92 -3.89
CA ALA A 200 -16.07 -6.08 -3.43
C ALA A 200 -15.92 -5.75 -1.93
N ASN A 201 -15.59 -6.74 -1.11
CA ASN A 201 -15.42 -6.57 0.32
C ASN A 201 -14.26 -5.62 0.65
N ILE A 202 -13.10 -5.78 0.01
CA ILE A 202 -11.95 -4.89 0.28
C ILE A 202 -12.22 -3.47 -0.22
N ARG A 203 -12.97 -3.32 -1.31
CA ARG A 203 -13.38 -2.02 -1.83
C ARG A 203 -14.26 -1.28 -0.81
N ASP A 204 -15.29 -1.92 -0.29
CA ASP A 204 -16.19 -1.35 0.73
C ASP A 204 -15.45 -1.02 2.03
N ILE A 205 -14.54 -1.90 2.47
CA ILE A 205 -13.67 -1.64 3.63
C ILE A 205 -12.79 -0.40 3.39
N CYS A 206 -12.18 -0.28 2.23
CA CYS A 206 -11.31 0.85 1.90
C CYS A 206 -12.08 2.16 1.75
N ASP A 207 -13.30 2.12 1.19
CA ASP A 207 -14.17 3.30 1.12
C ASP A 207 -14.54 3.81 2.53
N GLU A 208 -14.74 2.91 3.48
CA GLU A 208 -14.97 3.29 4.88
C GLU A 208 -13.69 3.79 5.56
N VAL A 209 -12.58 3.08 5.42
CA VAL A 209 -11.32 3.40 6.12
C VAL A 209 -10.65 4.63 5.55
N PHE A 210 -10.47 4.72 4.24
CA PHE A 210 -9.76 5.83 3.59
C PHE A 210 -10.70 6.95 3.12
N GLY A 211 -11.98 6.64 2.92
CA GLY A 211 -12.99 7.50 2.34
C GLY A 211 -13.08 7.36 0.81
N GLU A 212 -14.28 7.19 0.27
CA GLU A 212 -14.55 7.01 -1.16
C GLU A 212 -13.92 8.10 -2.04
N LYS A 213 -13.94 9.35 -1.60
CA LYS A 213 -13.31 10.49 -2.29
C LYS A 213 -11.79 10.37 -2.48
N ASN A 214 -11.14 9.51 -1.72
CA ASN A 214 -9.70 9.28 -1.76
C ASN A 214 -9.30 8.10 -2.66
N TYR A 215 -10.26 7.47 -3.32
CA TYR A 215 -10.03 6.45 -4.32
C TYR A 215 -9.47 7.06 -5.61
N PHE A 216 -8.35 6.51 -6.10
CA PHE A 216 -7.74 6.92 -7.37
C PHE A 216 -8.26 6.10 -8.55
N GLY A 217 -8.60 4.85 -8.34
CA GLY A 217 -8.99 3.88 -9.35
C GLY A 217 -8.33 2.52 -9.09
N ASP A 218 -8.57 1.59 -10.01
CA ASP A 218 -7.91 0.31 -10.04
C ASP A 218 -6.85 0.28 -11.13
N LEU A 219 -5.71 -0.31 -10.81
CA LEU A 219 -4.78 -0.81 -11.82
C LEU A 219 -5.17 -2.25 -12.14
N VAL A 220 -5.20 -2.60 -13.39
CA VAL A 220 -5.51 -3.95 -13.88
C VAL A 220 -4.23 -4.56 -14.40
N TRP A 221 -3.69 -5.52 -13.66
CA TRP A 221 -2.49 -6.24 -14.06
C TRP A 221 -2.83 -7.47 -14.90
N GLU A 222 -2.19 -7.62 -16.05
CA GLU A 222 -2.25 -8.82 -16.88
C GLU A 222 -1.37 -9.91 -16.25
N ALA A 223 -1.95 -10.71 -15.33
CA ALA A 223 -1.25 -11.69 -14.52
C ALA A 223 -0.87 -12.95 -15.29
N THR A 224 -1.59 -13.28 -16.38
CA THR A 224 -1.28 -14.42 -17.25
C THR A 224 -1.58 -14.13 -18.71
N THR A 225 -0.75 -14.67 -19.61
CA THR A 225 -0.93 -14.57 -21.08
C THR A 225 -1.36 -15.90 -21.69
N GLN A 226 -1.20 -17.00 -20.98
CA GLN A 226 -1.49 -18.34 -21.47
C GLN A 226 -2.77 -18.91 -20.85
N PRO A 227 -3.60 -19.64 -21.61
CA PRO A 227 -4.74 -20.33 -21.06
C PRO A 227 -4.29 -21.48 -20.16
N ILE A 228 -4.81 -21.51 -18.92
CA ILE A 228 -4.37 -22.48 -17.90
C ILE A 228 -4.98 -23.86 -18.12
N ASN A 229 -6.20 -23.95 -18.65
CA ASN A 229 -6.86 -25.24 -18.91
C ASN A 229 -7.95 -25.12 -19.96
N ALA A 230 -7.63 -25.47 -21.21
CA ALA A 230 -8.54 -25.36 -22.34
C ALA A 230 -9.81 -26.24 -22.20
N GLY A 231 -9.75 -27.35 -21.45
CA GLY A 231 -10.87 -28.28 -21.29
C GLY A 231 -12.00 -27.75 -20.42
N SER A 232 -11.69 -27.03 -19.36
CA SER A 232 -12.66 -26.42 -18.44
C SER A 232 -13.05 -25.00 -18.81
N ALA A 233 -12.28 -24.33 -19.68
CA ALA A 233 -12.48 -22.94 -20.08
C ALA A 233 -13.86 -22.66 -20.73
N ARG A 234 -14.48 -23.65 -21.30
CA ARG A 234 -15.85 -23.54 -21.89
C ARG A 234 -16.98 -23.38 -20.85
N PHE A 235 -16.70 -23.65 -19.57
CA PHE A 235 -17.70 -23.58 -18.49
C PHE A 235 -17.60 -22.30 -17.67
N GLY A 236 -16.64 -21.43 -17.93
CA GLY A 236 -16.45 -20.16 -17.23
C GLY A 236 -15.42 -19.29 -17.92
N LEU A 237 -15.37 -18.02 -17.52
CA LEU A 237 -14.34 -17.11 -18.00
C LEU A 237 -12.99 -17.49 -17.41
N GLN A 238 -11.96 -17.53 -18.24
CA GLN A 238 -10.60 -17.65 -17.75
C GLN A 238 -10.09 -16.32 -17.24
N LYS A 239 -9.61 -16.33 -16.01
CA LYS A 239 -8.99 -15.16 -15.38
C LYS A 239 -7.67 -14.86 -16.09
N LYS A 240 -7.54 -13.63 -16.56
CA LYS A 240 -6.32 -13.13 -17.21
C LYS A 240 -5.67 -12.00 -16.43
N THR A 241 -6.45 -11.30 -15.64
CA THR A 241 -6.05 -10.07 -14.96
C THR A 241 -6.32 -10.13 -13.47
N GLU A 242 -5.56 -9.36 -12.70
CA GLU A 242 -5.79 -9.11 -11.27
C GLU A 242 -5.88 -7.61 -11.02
N PRO A 243 -6.86 -7.14 -10.23
CA PRO A 243 -6.98 -5.74 -9.85
C PRO A 243 -6.00 -5.39 -8.73
N ILE A 244 -5.55 -4.13 -8.74
CA ILE A 244 -4.79 -3.51 -7.67
C ILE A 244 -5.51 -2.21 -7.32
N LEU A 245 -6.16 -2.16 -6.16
CA LEU A 245 -6.86 -0.97 -5.69
C LEU A 245 -5.86 0.10 -5.28
N VAL A 246 -6.17 1.37 -5.58
CA VAL A 246 -5.31 2.51 -5.27
C VAL A 246 -6.09 3.56 -4.47
N TYR A 247 -5.66 3.80 -3.24
CA TYR A 247 -6.22 4.83 -2.35
C TYR A 247 -5.13 5.77 -1.85
N GLY A 248 -5.49 7.04 -1.65
CA GLY A 248 -4.67 7.98 -0.90
C GLY A 248 -5.18 8.17 0.51
N LYS A 249 -4.34 8.63 1.44
CA LYS A 249 -4.85 9.13 2.73
C LYS A 249 -5.65 10.42 2.53
N CYS A 250 -5.10 11.36 1.78
CA CYS A 250 -5.77 12.59 1.35
C CYS A 250 -5.44 12.83 -0.13
N LYS A 251 -6.30 12.39 -1.04
CA LYS A 251 -6.08 12.44 -2.50
C LYS A 251 -5.63 13.82 -2.99
N ASN A 252 -6.20 14.88 -2.44
CA ASN A 252 -5.89 16.26 -2.83
C ASN A 252 -4.49 16.74 -2.38
N LYS A 253 -3.84 16.03 -1.46
CA LYS A 253 -2.48 16.34 -1.00
C LYS A 253 -1.41 15.56 -1.78
N VAL A 254 -1.80 14.53 -2.53
CA VAL A 254 -0.87 13.78 -3.40
C VAL A 254 -0.47 14.70 -4.55
N ALA A 255 0.83 14.99 -4.66
CA ALA A 255 1.37 15.91 -5.67
C ALA A 255 1.23 15.42 -7.12
N GLY A 256 0.80 14.18 -7.30
CA GLY A 256 0.68 13.48 -8.58
C GLY A 256 1.66 12.32 -8.66
N PHE A 257 1.41 11.46 -9.63
CA PHE A 257 2.27 10.31 -9.88
C PHE A 257 3.43 10.71 -10.81
N THR A 258 4.62 10.19 -10.54
CA THR A 258 5.77 10.36 -11.41
C THR A 258 5.54 9.59 -12.71
N LEU A 259 5.51 10.30 -13.83
CA LEU A 259 5.30 9.72 -15.15
C LEU A 259 6.61 9.34 -15.80
N GLU A 260 6.59 8.32 -16.64
CA GLU A 260 7.73 7.95 -17.47
C GLU A 260 7.90 8.93 -18.63
N GLU A 261 9.11 9.41 -18.83
CA GLU A 261 9.47 10.19 -20.00
C GLU A 261 9.45 9.30 -21.24
N ILE A 262 8.92 9.79 -22.34
CA ILE A 262 8.96 9.10 -23.61
C ILE A 262 10.36 9.33 -24.23
N GLU A 263 11.18 8.28 -24.23
CA GLU A 263 12.42 8.31 -24.98
C GLU A 263 12.12 8.12 -26.47
N GLY A 264 12.52 9.06 -27.28
CA GLY A 264 12.42 8.95 -28.74
C GLY A 264 12.20 10.28 -29.44
N ASN A 265 12.65 10.35 -30.67
CA ASN A 265 12.41 11.50 -31.53
C ASN A 265 10.92 11.56 -31.88
N LEU A 266 10.29 12.68 -31.59
CA LEU A 266 8.96 12.96 -32.07
C LEU A 266 8.90 12.82 -33.59
N SER A 267 7.85 12.19 -34.08
CA SER A 267 7.65 12.02 -35.53
C SER A 267 7.00 13.28 -36.10
N TYR A 268 7.61 13.86 -37.12
CA TYR A 268 7.09 15.02 -37.86
C TYR A 268 6.79 14.57 -39.30
N PRO A 269 5.73 13.76 -39.52
CA PRO A 269 5.49 13.08 -40.81
C PRO A 269 4.96 14.00 -41.90
N HIS A 270 4.63 15.25 -41.57
CA HIS A 270 4.07 16.22 -42.48
C HIS A 270 5.07 17.34 -42.80
N ARG A 271 4.75 18.11 -43.82
CA ARG A 271 5.54 19.30 -44.18
C ARG A 271 4.62 20.51 -44.15
N GLY A 272 4.84 21.40 -43.17
CA GLY A 272 4.20 22.69 -43.05
C GLY A 272 5.03 23.80 -43.68
N LYS A 273 4.61 25.03 -43.44
CA LYS A 273 5.20 26.26 -44.00
C LYS A 273 6.72 26.38 -43.74
N PHE A 274 7.19 25.94 -42.57
CA PHE A 274 8.60 26.13 -42.14
C PHE A 274 9.44 24.84 -42.20
N GLY A 275 8.86 23.72 -42.60
CA GLY A 275 9.61 22.46 -42.70
C GLY A 275 8.82 21.24 -42.21
N PRO A 276 9.54 20.18 -41.80
CA PRO A 276 8.88 19.01 -41.21
C PRO A 276 8.07 19.39 -39.96
N CYS A 277 6.81 18.93 -39.88
CA CYS A 277 5.93 19.24 -38.78
C CYS A 277 4.95 18.09 -38.51
N ARG A 278 4.25 18.17 -37.39
CA ARG A 278 3.03 17.43 -37.14
C ARG A 278 1.85 18.40 -37.01
N PHE A 279 0.67 17.99 -37.46
CA PHE A 279 -0.52 18.81 -37.36
C PHE A 279 -1.39 18.38 -36.18
N GLU A 280 -1.72 19.33 -35.31
CA GLU A 280 -2.64 19.17 -34.20
C GLU A 280 -4.02 19.73 -34.57
N ILE A 281 -5.08 18.95 -34.31
CA ILE A 281 -6.46 19.44 -34.44
C ILE A 281 -6.75 20.35 -33.25
N ILE A 282 -7.10 21.61 -33.54
CA ILE A 282 -7.44 22.61 -32.54
C ILE A 282 -8.94 22.81 -32.36
N GLU A 283 -9.76 21.91 -32.89
CA GLU A 283 -11.20 21.84 -32.71
C GLU A 283 -11.57 20.76 -31.71
N LYS A 284 -12.62 20.98 -30.92
CA LYS A 284 -13.27 19.95 -30.11
C LYS A 284 -14.78 20.08 -30.17
N SER A 285 -15.51 19.04 -29.76
CA SER A 285 -16.98 19.07 -29.67
C SER A 285 -17.45 20.22 -28.78
N ASP A 286 -18.54 20.89 -29.22
CA ASP A 286 -19.26 21.89 -28.44
C ASP A 286 -20.54 21.29 -27.80
N SER A 287 -20.58 19.96 -27.67
CA SER A 287 -21.67 19.23 -27.01
C SER A 287 -21.43 19.18 -25.49
N GLY A 288 -22.50 19.41 -24.71
CA GLY A 288 -22.50 19.37 -23.25
C GLY A 288 -23.05 20.65 -22.63
N ASP A 289 -23.22 20.68 -21.32
CA ASP A 289 -23.87 21.74 -20.54
C ASP A 289 -23.19 23.12 -20.59
N TYR A 290 -21.99 23.20 -21.19
CA TYR A 290 -21.19 24.42 -21.28
C TYR A 290 -20.86 24.79 -22.73
N SER A 291 -21.82 25.41 -23.42
CA SER A 291 -21.52 26.13 -24.67
C SER A 291 -20.59 27.32 -24.38
N ARG A 292 -19.54 27.47 -25.18
CA ARG A 292 -18.60 28.60 -25.08
C ARG A 292 -18.60 29.43 -26.38
N PRO A 293 -19.55 30.35 -26.56
CA PRO A 293 -19.62 31.17 -27.76
C PRO A 293 -18.34 31.96 -28.07
N SER A 294 -17.57 32.37 -27.03
CA SER A 294 -16.28 33.04 -27.16
C SER A 294 -15.19 32.20 -27.82
N MET A 295 -15.41 30.89 -27.98
CA MET A 295 -14.48 29.97 -28.65
C MET A 295 -14.91 29.67 -30.11
N LYS A 296 -15.83 30.49 -30.68
CA LYS A 296 -16.29 30.41 -32.08
C LYS A 296 -16.00 31.71 -32.79
N PHE A 297 -14.80 31.85 -33.30
CA PHE A 297 -14.34 32.99 -34.11
C PHE A 297 -13.61 32.47 -35.36
N GLN A 298 -13.27 33.33 -36.28
CA GLN A 298 -12.55 32.92 -37.49
C GLN A 298 -11.06 32.77 -37.24
N ILE A 299 -10.47 31.68 -37.75
CA ILE A 299 -9.03 31.47 -37.88
C ILE A 299 -8.75 31.19 -39.35
N LEU A 300 -7.85 31.92 -39.98
CA LEU A 300 -7.59 31.88 -41.42
C LEU A 300 -8.90 32.04 -42.27
N GLY A 301 -9.83 32.84 -41.78
CA GLY A 301 -11.11 33.05 -42.44
C GLY A 301 -12.16 31.94 -42.26
N GLN A 302 -11.86 30.90 -41.50
CA GLN A 302 -12.78 29.78 -41.25
C GLN A 302 -13.25 29.76 -39.78
N TYR A 303 -14.56 29.53 -39.60
CA TYR A 303 -15.13 29.17 -38.30
C TYR A 303 -14.88 27.70 -38.00
N PRO A 304 -14.96 27.27 -36.74
CA PRO A 304 -14.92 25.85 -36.41
C PRO A 304 -16.11 25.14 -37.09
N ARG A 305 -15.89 23.87 -37.47
CA ARG A 305 -16.94 23.06 -38.13
C ARG A 305 -18.20 22.97 -37.28
N ASP A 306 -19.35 22.68 -37.90
CA ASP A 306 -20.64 22.53 -37.21
C ASP A 306 -20.52 21.56 -36.03
N GLY A 307 -21.09 21.97 -34.88
CA GLY A 307 -21.01 21.22 -33.63
C GLY A 307 -19.63 21.23 -32.97
N LYS A 308 -18.71 22.08 -33.45
CA LYS A 308 -17.34 22.22 -32.89
C LYS A 308 -17.08 23.63 -32.39
N ARG A 309 -16.07 23.79 -31.56
CA ARG A 309 -15.45 25.04 -31.11
C ARG A 309 -13.93 24.90 -31.07
N TRP A 310 -13.24 26.03 -31.05
CA TRP A 310 -11.79 26.00 -30.88
C TRP A 310 -11.39 25.53 -29.47
N GLN A 311 -10.25 24.92 -29.37
CA GLN A 311 -9.64 24.55 -28.08
C GLN A 311 -8.80 25.69 -27.49
N ILE A 312 -8.41 26.64 -28.32
CA ILE A 312 -7.56 27.78 -27.99
C ILE A 312 -8.37 29.08 -28.01
N GLY A 313 -8.03 30.02 -27.18
CA GLY A 313 -8.63 31.35 -27.13
C GLY A 313 -8.22 32.22 -28.33
N GLU A 314 -8.98 33.30 -28.59
CA GLU A 314 -8.77 34.16 -29.76
C GLU A 314 -7.37 34.77 -29.78
N ASP A 315 -6.89 35.30 -28.66
CA ASP A 315 -5.54 35.89 -28.58
C ASP A 315 -4.43 34.88 -28.96
N THR A 316 -4.54 33.65 -28.47
CA THR A 316 -3.61 32.56 -28.84
C THR A 316 -3.71 32.23 -30.33
N ALA A 317 -4.93 32.18 -30.87
CA ALA A 317 -5.13 31.92 -32.28
C ALA A 317 -4.49 33.03 -33.16
N ARG A 318 -4.72 34.32 -32.82
CA ARG A 318 -4.10 35.46 -33.51
C ARG A 318 -2.59 35.44 -33.48
N GLN A 319 -2.03 35.02 -32.33
CA GLN A 319 -0.58 34.84 -32.20
C GLN A 319 -0.07 33.74 -33.14
N LEU A 320 -0.71 32.60 -33.17
CA LEU A 320 -0.36 31.48 -34.06
C LEU A 320 -0.53 31.83 -35.55
N GLU A 321 -1.59 32.60 -35.91
CA GLU A 321 -1.77 33.14 -37.26
C GLU A 321 -0.58 34.04 -37.66
N LYS A 322 -0.20 34.97 -36.77
CA LYS A 322 0.93 35.88 -37.00
C LYS A 322 2.25 35.12 -37.13
N GLU A 323 2.44 34.09 -36.34
CA GLU A 323 3.61 33.22 -36.41
C GLU A 323 3.58 32.25 -37.62
N GLY A 324 2.46 32.16 -38.34
CA GLY A 324 2.28 31.25 -39.45
C GLY A 324 2.24 29.78 -39.03
N LYS A 325 1.84 29.51 -37.79
CA LYS A 325 1.76 28.16 -37.18
C LYS A 325 0.36 27.55 -37.22
N VAL A 326 -0.56 28.13 -37.97
CA VAL A 326 -1.86 27.53 -38.31
C VAL A 326 -1.98 27.41 -39.81
N GLU A 327 -2.47 26.28 -40.28
CA GLU A 327 -2.63 25.95 -41.68
C GLU A 327 -3.96 25.23 -41.92
N ILE A 328 -4.49 25.38 -43.14
CA ILE A 328 -5.68 24.62 -43.57
C ILE A 328 -5.20 23.33 -44.24
N VAL A 329 -5.44 22.21 -43.58
CA VAL A 329 -5.03 20.87 -44.09
C VAL A 329 -6.28 20.02 -44.18
N ASP A 330 -6.57 19.49 -45.36
CA ASP A 330 -7.79 18.71 -45.66
C ASP A 330 -9.10 19.49 -45.32
N GLY A 331 -9.10 20.81 -45.52
CA GLY A 331 -10.24 21.67 -45.26
C GLY A 331 -10.45 22.00 -43.77
N ILE A 332 -9.52 21.60 -42.87
CA ILE A 332 -9.61 21.82 -41.46
C ILE A 332 -8.44 22.70 -40.99
N VAL A 333 -8.72 23.69 -40.17
CA VAL A 333 -7.67 24.50 -39.55
C VAL A 333 -6.96 23.68 -38.49
N LYS A 334 -5.65 23.48 -38.69
CA LYS A 334 -4.79 22.72 -37.79
C LYS A 334 -3.60 23.58 -37.35
N LYS A 335 -3.09 23.32 -36.17
CA LYS A 335 -1.84 23.92 -35.69
C LYS A 335 -0.68 23.08 -36.19
N ALA A 336 0.29 23.72 -36.86
CA ALA A 336 1.57 23.10 -37.18
C ALA A 336 2.50 23.19 -35.99
N VAL A 337 3.06 22.08 -35.57
CA VAL A 337 4.05 21.96 -34.48
C VAL A 337 5.36 21.48 -35.11
N TYR A 338 6.40 22.26 -34.92
CA TYR A 338 7.73 22.02 -35.49
C TYR A 338 8.68 21.45 -34.43
N PRO A 339 9.78 20.77 -34.82
CA PRO A 339 10.75 20.23 -33.88
C PRO A 339 11.25 21.25 -32.85
N GLU A 340 11.50 22.49 -33.29
CA GLU A 340 11.97 23.58 -32.44
C GLU A 340 10.93 24.03 -31.39
N ASP A 341 9.66 23.81 -31.62
CA ASP A 341 8.58 24.12 -30.64
C ASP A 341 8.55 23.16 -29.47
N GLU A 342 9.26 22.04 -29.58
CA GLU A 342 9.21 20.92 -28.63
C GLU A 342 10.60 20.52 -28.10
N LEU A 343 11.66 21.25 -28.43
CA LEU A 343 13.02 21.00 -27.96
C LEU A 343 13.13 20.95 -26.42
N ASP A 344 12.31 21.74 -25.72
CA ASP A 344 12.29 21.81 -24.26
C ASP A 344 11.06 21.11 -23.63
N LYS A 345 10.24 20.47 -24.43
CA LYS A 345 9.00 19.81 -23.94
C LYS A 345 9.25 18.33 -23.78
N ARG A 346 9.48 17.93 -22.52
CA ARG A 346 9.50 16.52 -22.15
C ARG A 346 8.09 15.93 -22.35
N GLN A 347 8.01 14.82 -23.04
CA GLN A 347 6.77 14.07 -23.19
C GLN A 347 6.75 12.91 -22.21
N TYR A 348 5.58 12.68 -21.63
CA TYR A 348 5.38 11.64 -20.65
C TYR A 348 4.32 10.66 -21.13
N LYS A 349 4.51 9.39 -20.79
CA LYS A 349 3.48 8.37 -20.95
C LYS A 349 2.34 8.68 -19.97
N PRO A 350 1.07 8.55 -20.41
CA PRO A 350 -0.06 8.64 -19.48
C PRO A 350 0.05 7.58 -18.39
N PHE A 351 -0.51 7.89 -17.23
CA PHE A 351 -0.67 6.92 -16.14
C PHE A 351 -1.86 6.01 -16.48
N TRP A 352 -1.58 4.93 -17.22
CA TRP A 352 -2.60 3.97 -17.62
C TRP A 352 -2.97 3.04 -16.47
N SER A 353 -4.28 2.77 -16.34
CA SER A 353 -4.79 1.76 -15.39
C SER A 353 -4.52 0.31 -15.82
N LEU A 354 -4.14 0.06 -17.06
CA LEU A 354 -3.81 -1.27 -17.56
C LEU A 354 -2.28 -1.49 -17.57
N LEU A 355 -1.85 -2.52 -16.85
CA LEU A 355 -0.46 -2.95 -16.76
C LEU A 355 -0.30 -4.26 -17.54
N LEU A 356 0.27 -4.17 -18.73
CA LEU A 356 0.43 -5.31 -19.64
C LEU A 356 1.61 -6.20 -19.20
N ALA A 357 1.49 -7.49 -19.43
CA ALA A 357 2.51 -8.49 -19.11
C ALA A 357 3.87 -8.20 -19.75
N ASP A 358 3.89 -7.67 -20.96
CA ASP A 358 5.13 -7.30 -21.66
C ASP A 358 5.95 -6.23 -20.94
N ALA A 359 5.27 -5.35 -20.19
CA ALA A 359 5.91 -4.26 -19.45
C ALA A 359 6.26 -4.63 -18.01
N VAL A 360 5.43 -5.45 -17.34
CA VAL A 360 5.54 -5.69 -15.90
C VAL A 360 5.67 -7.18 -15.52
N GLY A 361 5.67 -8.08 -16.49
CA GLY A 361 5.73 -9.53 -16.25
C GLY A 361 4.40 -10.14 -15.81
N THR A 362 4.36 -11.46 -15.78
CA THR A 362 3.23 -12.29 -15.32
C THR A 362 3.53 -12.92 -13.96
N ALA A 363 2.57 -13.62 -13.36
CA ALA A 363 2.80 -14.43 -12.16
C ALA A 363 3.88 -15.52 -12.39
N GLN A 364 3.92 -16.11 -13.61
CA GLN A 364 4.98 -17.05 -13.97
C GLN A 364 6.35 -16.36 -14.02
N THR A 365 6.43 -15.15 -14.58
CA THR A 365 7.67 -14.36 -14.58
C THR A 365 8.17 -14.14 -13.14
N GLY A 366 7.29 -13.75 -12.23
CA GLY A 366 7.65 -13.56 -10.82
C GLY A 366 8.18 -14.83 -10.16
N LYS A 367 7.55 -15.99 -10.45
CA LYS A 367 8.02 -17.29 -9.96
C LYS A 367 9.40 -17.65 -10.51
N ASP A 368 9.62 -17.43 -11.80
CA ASP A 368 10.91 -17.73 -12.46
C ASP A 368 12.03 -16.81 -11.95
N GLU A 369 11.77 -15.50 -11.80
CA GLU A 369 12.68 -14.54 -11.18
C GLU A 369 13.06 -14.95 -9.77
N PHE A 370 12.07 -15.35 -8.95
CA PHE A 370 12.28 -15.79 -7.58
C PHE A 370 13.13 -17.06 -7.50
N ASN A 371 12.80 -18.10 -8.28
CA ASN A 371 13.58 -19.33 -8.32
C ASN A 371 15.01 -19.07 -8.83
N SER A 372 15.17 -18.17 -9.79
CA SER A 372 16.48 -17.76 -10.30
C SER A 372 17.34 -17.08 -9.22
N ILE A 373 16.77 -16.16 -8.45
CA ILE A 373 17.51 -15.46 -7.39
C ILE A 373 17.84 -16.39 -6.23
N MET A 374 16.95 -17.35 -5.91
CA MET A 374 17.17 -18.36 -4.88
C MET A 374 18.05 -19.52 -5.36
N GLU A 375 18.36 -19.61 -6.66
CA GLU A 375 19.17 -20.65 -7.31
C GLU A 375 18.60 -22.06 -7.17
N THR A 376 17.33 -22.18 -6.75
CA THR A 376 16.61 -23.44 -6.59
C THR A 376 15.11 -23.19 -6.60
N PRO A 377 14.29 -24.15 -7.07
CA PRO A 377 12.85 -24.08 -6.90
C PRO A 377 12.47 -24.02 -5.42
N MET A 378 11.51 -23.17 -5.08
CA MET A 378 11.05 -22.97 -3.70
C MET A 378 9.62 -23.46 -3.45
N GLY A 379 8.92 -23.91 -4.50
CA GLY A 379 7.57 -24.47 -4.38
C GLY A 379 6.46 -23.43 -4.15
N PHE A 380 6.72 -22.14 -4.38
CA PHE A 380 5.68 -21.10 -4.32
C PHE A 380 4.90 -21.06 -5.64
N ASP A 381 3.58 -21.08 -5.55
CA ASP A 381 2.71 -21.07 -6.73
C ASP A 381 2.55 -19.68 -7.34
N THR A 382 2.51 -18.64 -6.50
CA THR A 382 2.31 -17.25 -6.91
C THR A 382 3.36 -16.35 -6.28
N VAL A 383 4.12 -15.63 -7.13
CA VAL A 383 5.06 -14.59 -6.70
C VAL A 383 4.86 -13.41 -7.64
N LYS A 384 4.67 -12.21 -7.10
CA LYS A 384 4.54 -11.02 -7.92
C LYS A 384 5.86 -10.73 -8.66
N PRO A 385 5.83 -10.38 -9.95
CA PRO A 385 7.05 -10.04 -10.69
C PRO A 385 7.68 -8.76 -10.16
N THR A 386 9.00 -8.75 -10.10
CA THR A 386 9.77 -7.59 -9.60
C THR A 386 9.52 -6.33 -10.44
N ALA A 387 9.30 -6.49 -11.76
CA ALA A 387 9.01 -5.39 -12.66
C ALA A 387 7.67 -4.70 -12.33
N LEU A 388 6.63 -5.45 -11.93
CA LEU A 388 5.37 -4.88 -11.45
C LEU A 388 5.60 -4.02 -10.21
N MET A 389 6.32 -4.56 -9.22
CA MET A 389 6.62 -3.82 -7.99
C MET A 389 7.45 -2.58 -8.26
N LYS A 390 8.46 -2.66 -9.12
CA LYS A 390 9.26 -1.49 -9.55
C LYS A 390 8.37 -0.43 -10.19
N LYS A 391 7.41 -0.83 -11.03
CA LYS A 391 6.47 0.08 -11.66
C LYS A 391 5.62 0.82 -10.62
N LEU A 392 5.01 0.12 -9.67
CA LEU A 392 4.20 0.71 -8.62
C LEU A 392 5.02 1.67 -7.73
N LEU A 393 6.20 1.25 -7.32
CA LEU A 393 7.08 2.05 -6.48
C LEU A 393 7.64 3.28 -7.20
N SER A 394 7.85 3.24 -8.51
CA SER A 394 8.37 4.38 -9.28
C SER A 394 7.40 5.56 -9.34
N TYR A 395 6.11 5.34 -9.17
CA TYR A 395 5.09 6.38 -9.27
C TYR A 395 5.18 7.47 -8.20
N MET A 396 5.78 7.18 -7.05
CA MET A 396 5.82 8.10 -5.90
C MET A 396 7.18 8.79 -5.71
N GLY A 397 8.03 8.77 -6.73
CA GLY A 397 9.36 9.38 -6.66
C GLY A 397 10.43 8.40 -6.18
N ASP A 398 11.51 8.90 -5.57
CA ASP A 398 12.72 8.12 -5.30
C ASP A 398 13.27 8.23 -3.86
N ASN A 399 12.61 8.99 -2.98
CA ASN A 399 13.04 9.18 -1.60
C ASN A 399 11.83 9.10 -0.64
N TYR A 400 11.52 7.91 -0.17
CA TYR A 400 10.42 7.66 0.76
C TYR A 400 10.57 6.29 1.44
N THR A 401 9.71 6.03 2.44
CA THR A 401 9.58 4.71 3.07
C THR A 401 8.38 3.98 2.51
N VAL A 402 8.59 2.72 2.06
CA VAL A 402 7.52 1.78 1.70
C VAL A 402 7.32 0.77 2.82
N LEU A 403 6.05 0.50 3.15
CA LEU A 403 5.65 -0.55 4.09
C LEU A 403 4.91 -1.65 3.32
N ASP A 404 5.33 -2.90 3.57
CA ASP A 404 4.62 -4.09 3.11
C ASP A 404 4.42 -5.03 4.30
N PHE A 405 3.18 -5.11 4.79
CA PHE A 405 2.87 -5.92 5.96
C PHE A 405 2.21 -7.27 5.63
N PHE A 406 2.30 -7.68 4.37
CA PHE A 406 2.10 -9.03 3.87
C PHE A 406 3.25 -9.40 2.92
N SER A 407 4.49 -9.24 3.40
CA SER A 407 5.67 -9.19 2.53
C SER A 407 6.00 -10.52 1.82
N GLY A 408 5.45 -11.64 2.27
CA GLY A 408 5.66 -12.95 1.65
C GLY A 408 7.14 -13.24 1.40
N THR A 409 7.48 -13.45 0.13
CA THR A 409 8.87 -13.68 -0.32
C THR A 409 9.69 -12.40 -0.49
N ALA A 410 9.24 -11.24 0.02
CA ALA A 410 9.93 -9.93 0.00
C ALA A 410 10.20 -9.34 -1.40
N THR A 411 9.26 -9.51 -2.35
CA THR A 411 9.38 -8.92 -3.70
C THR A 411 9.45 -7.40 -3.65
N THR A 412 8.73 -6.77 -2.73
CA THR A 412 8.72 -5.30 -2.55
C THR A 412 10.11 -4.77 -2.17
N ALA A 413 10.82 -5.46 -1.28
CA ALA A 413 12.18 -5.11 -0.90
C ALA A 413 13.17 -5.27 -2.06
N ASP A 414 13.07 -6.37 -2.81
CA ASP A 414 13.87 -6.63 -4.00
C ASP A 414 13.69 -5.50 -5.04
N ALA A 415 12.45 -5.13 -5.35
CA ALA A 415 12.14 -4.02 -6.26
C ALA A 415 12.70 -2.67 -5.76
N CYS A 416 12.61 -2.41 -4.45
CA CYS A 416 13.14 -1.20 -3.83
C CYS A 416 14.66 -1.10 -4.00
N LEU A 417 15.40 -2.19 -3.75
CA LEU A 417 16.84 -2.27 -3.94
C LEU A 417 17.25 -2.05 -5.39
N GLN A 418 16.57 -2.71 -6.35
CA GLN A 418 16.85 -2.52 -7.78
C GLN A 418 16.58 -1.08 -8.25
N LEU A 419 15.48 -0.47 -7.79
CA LEU A 419 15.19 0.92 -8.11
C LEU A 419 16.25 1.87 -7.54
N ASN A 420 16.66 1.70 -6.28
CA ASN A 420 17.70 2.52 -5.69
C ASN A 420 19.02 2.40 -6.42
N ALA A 421 19.39 1.18 -6.84
CA ALA A 421 20.61 0.94 -7.60
C ALA A 421 20.57 1.64 -8.98
N SER A 422 19.42 1.59 -9.68
CA SER A 422 19.30 2.12 -11.04
C SER A 422 19.06 3.64 -11.10
N THR A 423 18.34 4.21 -10.10
CA THR A 423 17.97 5.64 -10.09
C THR A 423 18.78 6.46 -9.09
N GLN A 424 19.70 5.85 -8.33
CA GLN A 424 20.38 6.45 -7.18
C GLN A 424 19.38 7.00 -6.13
N GLY A 425 18.21 6.35 -6.06
CA GLY A 425 17.15 6.69 -5.12
C GLY A 425 17.50 6.34 -3.67
N LYS A 426 16.72 6.88 -2.74
CA LYS A 426 16.87 6.66 -1.29
C LYS A 426 15.59 6.10 -0.69
N ARG A 427 14.92 5.20 -1.42
CA ARG A 427 13.76 4.49 -0.91
C ARG A 427 14.20 3.56 0.21
N LYS A 428 13.39 3.50 1.27
CA LYS A 428 13.55 2.59 2.40
C LYS A 428 12.39 1.63 2.44
N PHE A 429 12.60 0.44 2.95
CA PHE A 429 11.53 -0.53 3.09
C PHE A 429 11.35 -1.01 4.53
N ILE A 430 10.12 -1.30 4.89
CA ILE A 430 9.71 -2.01 6.11
C ILE A 430 8.88 -3.20 5.65
N MET A 431 9.46 -4.40 5.80
CA MET A 431 8.80 -5.67 5.48
C MET A 431 8.31 -6.32 6.76
N VAL A 432 7.05 -6.73 6.80
CA VAL A 432 6.49 -7.46 7.94
C VAL A 432 5.96 -8.79 7.45
N GLN A 433 6.37 -9.86 8.11
CA GLN A 433 5.95 -11.22 7.79
C GLN A 433 5.76 -12.05 9.05
N ILE A 434 4.68 -12.80 9.10
CA ILE A 434 4.45 -13.80 10.13
C ILE A 434 5.40 -15.00 9.92
N ASP A 435 5.89 -15.60 11.02
CA ASP A 435 6.79 -16.75 10.99
C ASP A 435 6.05 -18.04 10.63
N GLU A 436 5.57 -18.12 9.38
CA GLU A 436 4.92 -19.32 8.86
C GLU A 436 5.95 -20.40 8.54
N LYS A 437 5.84 -21.57 9.18
CA LYS A 437 6.76 -22.67 9.01
C LYS A 437 6.61 -23.37 7.66
N CYS A 438 7.73 -23.67 7.02
CA CYS A 438 7.76 -24.49 5.82
C CYS A 438 7.31 -25.92 6.15
N LYS A 439 6.32 -26.44 5.41
CA LYS A 439 5.83 -27.81 5.62
C LYS A 439 6.88 -28.83 5.20
N VAL A 440 7.06 -29.88 5.99
CA VAL A 440 7.97 -31.00 5.67
C VAL A 440 7.60 -31.61 4.32
N GLY A 441 8.59 -31.79 3.45
CA GLY A 441 8.41 -32.33 2.10
C GLY A 441 8.13 -31.29 1.03
N THR A 442 8.09 -29.98 1.35
CA THR A 442 8.08 -28.91 0.35
C THR A 442 9.48 -28.61 -0.17
N ASP A 443 9.58 -27.98 -1.34
CA ASP A 443 10.85 -27.60 -1.94
C ASP A 443 11.63 -26.64 -1.02
N ALA A 444 10.94 -25.66 -0.41
CA ALA A 444 11.53 -24.72 0.53
C ALA A 444 12.12 -25.42 1.76
N TYR A 445 11.41 -26.38 2.34
CA TYR A 445 11.92 -27.18 3.46
C TYR A 445 13.14 -28.02 3.04
N SER A 446 13.09 -28.63 1.86
CA SER A 446 14.18 -29.42 1.29
C SER A 446 15.43 -28.58 0.97
N ALA A 447 15.24 -27.29 0.67
CA ALA A 447 16.31 -26.31 0.50
C ALA A 447 16.90 -25.80 1.83
N GLY A 448 16.38 -26.25 2.98
CA GLY A 448 16.91 -25.96 4.30
C GLY A 448 16.28 -24.76 5.02
N TYR A 449 15.17 -24.23 4.51
CA TYR A 449 14.45 -23.12 5.16
C TYR A 449 13.39 -23.65 6.13
N SER A 450 13.39 -23.13 7.35
CA SER A 450 12.43 -23.52 8.37
C SER A 450 11.10 -22.76 8.26
N ASN A 451 11.14 -21.52 7.78
CA ASN A 451 9.97 -20.64 7.65
C ASN A 451 10.11 -19.65 6.48
N ILE A 452 9.00 -18.97 6.17
CA ILE A 452 8.95 -17.99 5.07
C ILE A 452 9.80 -16.73 5.34
N CYS A 453 10.01 -16.36 6.61
CA CYS A 453 10.83 -15.20 6.96
C CYS A 453 12.30 -15.41 6.60
N GLU A 454 12.83 -16.63 6.79
CA GLU A 454 14.19 -16.96 6.36
C GLU A 454 14.36 -16.82 4.85
N ILE A 455 13.36 -17.25 4.08
CA ILE A 455 13.33 -17.13 2.62
C ILE A 455 13.31 -15.66 2.19
N GLY A 456 12.45 -14.84 2.81
CA GLY A 456 12.37 -13.41 2.53
C GLY A 456 13.66 -12.66 2.81
N LYS A 457 14.29 -12.92 3.97
CA LYS A 457 15.59 -12.36 4.34
C LYS A 457 16.70 -12.76 3.37
N GLU A 458 16.73 -14.03 2.96
CA GLU A 458 17.73 -14.52 2.00
C GLU A 458 17.53 -13.91 0.62
N ARG A 459 16.27 -13.78 0.15
CA ARG A 459 15.98 -13.05 -1.08
C ARG A 459 16.51 -11.62 -1.04
N ILE A 460 16.29 -10.89 0.05
CA ILE A 460 16.80 -9.52 0.20
C ILE A 460 18.33 -9.48 0.10
N ARG A 461 19.04 -10.42 0.77
CA ARG A 461 20.51 -10.49 0.70
C ARG A 461 21.01 -10.71 -0.73
N ARG A 462 20.38 -11.64 -1.47
CA ARG A 462 20.76 -11.97 -2.85
C ARG A 462 20.38 -10.86 -3.82
N ALA A 463 19.20 -10.25 -3.66
CA ALA A 463 18.76 -9.10 -4.44
C ALA A 463 19.72 -7.90 -4.29
N ALA A 464 20.12 -7.59 -3.06
CA ALA A 464 21.08 -6.53 -2.79
C ALA A 464 22.45 -6.79 -3.46
N LYS A 465 22.95 -8.04 -3.41
CA LYS A 465 24.19 -8.44 -4.07
C LYS A 465 24.07 -8.32 -5.60
N LYS A 466 22.97 -8.81 -6.17
CA LYS A 466 22.70 -8.74 -7.60
C LYS A 466 22.62 -7.29 -8.08
N ALA A 467 21.81 -6.47 -7.42
CA ALA A 467 21.65 -5.06 -7.77
C ALA A 467 22.97 -4.27 -7.70
N ALA A 468 23.81 -4.54 -6.71
CA ALA A 468 25.14 -3.93 -6.59
C ALA A 468 26.11 -4.38 -7.69
N THR A 469 26.01 -5.65 -8.13
CA THR A 469 26.84 -6.17 -9.22
C THR A 469 26.44 -5.63 -10.57
N GLU A 470 25.14 -5.54 -10.85
CA GLU A 470 24.59 -5.05 -12.12
C GLU A 470 24.75 -3.53 -12.28
N ASN A 471 24.88 -2.79 -11.17
CA ASN A 471 25.04 -1.33 -11.15
C ASN A 471 26.35 -0.96 -10.47
N SER A 472 27.46 -1.41 -11.03
CA SER A 472 28.81 -1.15 -10.49
C SER A 472 29.08 0.36 -10.41
N GLY A 473 29.25 0.90 -9.18
CA GLY A 473 29.43 2.34 -8.92
C GLY A 473 28.20 3.03 -8.32
N ALA A 474 27.04 2.38 -8.26
CA ALA A 474 25.90 2.90 -7.52
C ALA A 474 26.12 2.77 -6.01
N SER A 475 25.85 3.84 -5.26
CA SER A 475 25.89 3.85 -3.80
C SER A 475 24.47 3.88 -3.27
N PHE A 476 24.02 2.78 -2.67
CA PHE A 476 22.69 2.65 -2.06
C PHE A 476 22.74 1.72 -0.84
N ASP A 477 21.74 1.83 0.03
CA ASP A 477 21.64 0.97 1.22
C ASP A 477 21.30 -0.46 0.79
N THR A 478 22.23 -1.40 1.05
CA THR A 478 22.12 -2.84 0.76
C THR A 478 21.83 -3.67 2.01
N GLY A 479 21.65 -3.02 3.16
CA GLY A 479 21.41 -3.64 4.45
C GLY A 479 19.93 -3.71 4.82
N PHE A 480 19.66 -4.39 5.93
CA PHE A 480 18.38 -4.37 6.64
C PHE A 480 18.57 -4.86 8.08
N ARG A 481 17.81 -4.30 9.01
CA ARG A 481 17.72 -4.76 10.40
C ARG A 481 16.61 -5.77 10.53
N VAL A 482 16.89 -6.86 11.21
CA VAL A 482 15.87 -7.85 11.59
C VAL A 482 15.40 -7.55 12.99
N LEU A 483 14.09 -7.41 13.15
CA LEU A 483 13.41 -7.28 14.43
C LEU A 483 12.41 -8.43 14.56
N LYS A 484 12.25 -8.97 15.76
CA LYS A 484 11.28 -10.05 16.04
C LYS A 484 10.26 -9.56 17.07
N LEU A 485 9.00 -9.73 16.77
CA LEU A 485 7.93 -9.48 17.73
C LEU A 485 8.08 -10.43 18.91
N ASP A 486 8.08 -9.89 20.11
CA ASP A 486 8.19 -10.64 21.35
C ASP A 486 7.32 -10.01 22.44
N SER A 487 7.11 -10.73 23.53
CA SER A 487 6.44 -10.18 24.71
C SER A 487 7.29 -9.08 25.34
N SER A 488 6.65 -8.20 26.11
CA SER A 488 7.34 -7.13 26.84
C SER A 488 8.54 -7.67 27.66
N ASN A 489 9.67 -6.96 27.61
CA ASN A 489 10.81 -7.23 28.48
C ASN A 489 10.53 -6.88 29.94
N MET A 490 9.50 -6.07 30.20
CA MET A 490 9.16 -5.57 31.53
C MET A 490 8.40 -6.62 32.33
N LYS A 491 8.68 -6.72 33.64
CA LYS A 491 7.86 -7.47 34.59
C LYS A 491 6.50 -6.78 34.71
N ASP A 492 5.41 -7.55 34.76
CA ASP A 492 4.09 -7.03 35.09
C ASP A 492 4.10 -6.57 36.55
N VAL A 493 4.13 -5.26 36.75
CA VAL A 493 4.12 -4.68 38.09
C VAL A 493 2.71 -4.20 38.38
N TYR A 494 1.96 -5.01 39.09
CA TYR A 494 0.62 -4.67 39.64
C TYR A 494 0.75 -4.19 41.08
N TYR A 495 0.99 -2.90 41.28
CA TYR A 495 0.89 -2.30 42.61
C TYR A 495 -0.25 -1.28 42.63
N ALA A 496 -1.24 -1.47 43.51
CA ALA A 496 -2.15 -0.41 43.81
C ALA A 496 -1.38 0.72 44.57
N PRO A 497 -1.70 2.00 44.32
CA PRO A 497 -0.99 3.12 44.96
C PRO A 497 -0.93 3.04 46.49
N ALA A 498 -1.85 2.31 47.14
CA ALA A 498 -1.90 2.10 48.58
C ALA A 498 -0.93 1.02 49.13
N GLU A 499 -0.29 0.26 48.27
CA GLU A 499 0.61 -0.86 48.64
C GLU A 499 2.10 -0.48 48.58
N TYR A 500 2.43 0.79 48.27
CA TYR A 500 3.80 1.28 48.22
C TYR A 500 4.34 1.61 49.62
N GLU A 501 5.26 0.80 50.12
CA GLU A 501 6.11 1.14 51.27
C GLU A 501 7.48 1.65 50.77
N GLN A 502 8.04 2.62 51.56
CA GLN A 502 9.32 3.28 51.20
C GLN A 502 10.50 2.27 51.08
N GLY A 503 10.38 1.07 51.69
CA GLY A 503 11.38 -0.02 51.59
C GLY A 503 11.34 -0.80 50.27
N MET A 504 10.26 -0.70 49.48
CA MET A 504 10.13 -1.38 48.18
C MET A 504 10.87 -0.65 47.07
N LEU A 505 11.25 0.61 47.24
CA LEU A 505 12.01 1.40 46.28
C LEU A 505 13.41 0.80 45.99
N SER A 506 14.00 0.09 46.94
CA SER A 506 15.29 -0.59 46.73
C SER A 506 15.20 -1.94 45.99
N GLY A 507 14.00 -2.52 45.87
CA GLY A 507 13.74 -3.74 45.08
C GLY A 507 13.35 -3.47 43.64
N LEU A 508 13.23 -2.20 43.23
CA LEU A 508 12.90 -1.77 41.87
C LEU A 508 14.14 -1.67 40.95
N GLU A 509 15.29 -2.19 41.36
CA GLU A 509 16.55 -2.11 40.62
C GLU A 509 16.51 -2.82 39.26
N SER A 510 15.53 -3.68 38.99
CA SER A 510 15.29 -4.22 37.65
C SER A 510 13.82 -4.62 37.48
N ASN A 511 13.07 -3.81 36.71
CA ASN A 511 11.74 -4.19 36.23
C ASN A 511 11.79 -5.11 34.99
N ILE A 512 12.97 -5.59 34.64
CA ILE A 512 13.20 -6.47 33.49
C ILE A 512 12.99 -7.92 33.95
N LYS A 513 12.37 -8.74 33.10
CA LYS A 513 12.23 -10.17 33.31
C LYS A 513 13.61 -10.82 33.39
N GLU A 514 13.78 -11.85 34.23
CA GLU A 514 15.08 -12.49 34.52
C GLU A 514 15.71 -13.16 33.29
N ASP A 515 14.90 -13.54 32.32
CA ASP A 515 15.29 -14.15 31.03
C ASP A 515 15.53 -13.12 29.91
N ARG A 516 15.53 -11.82 30.25
CA ARG A 516 15.66 -10.72 29.28
C ARG A 516 16.85 -9.82 29.63
N THR A 517 17.40 -9.20 28.61
CA THR A 517 18.41 -8.14 28.73
C THR A 517 17.83 -6.78 28.37
N ASP A 518 18.50 -5.72 28.80
CA ASP A 518 18.15 -4.33 28.49
C ASP A 518 18.07 -4.07 26.98
#